data_844ac3c4c99c5dbac1699594b9b9d65d
#
_entry.id   844ac3c4c99c5dbac1699594b9b9d65d
#
_cell.length_a   1.000
_cell.length_b   1.000
_cell.length_c   1.000
_cell.angle_alpha   90.00
_cell.angle_beta   90.00
_cell.angle_gamma   90.00
#
_symmetry.space_group_name_H-M   'P 1'
#
loop_
_entity.id
_entity.type
_entity.pdbx_description
1 polymer ?
#
loop_
_entity_poly.entity_id
_entity_poly.type
_entity_poly.pdbx_seq_one_letter_code
_entity_poly.pdbx_strand_id
1 'polypeptide(L)'
;IILNDFNLVLNDGDKAVIIGEEGNGKSTLMKWIYNPSLVENYIEADGERIMGHERLGYLPQEMLDEDKEKTIYEYFSEEEIFWEKTPKELSVIAGKFGMKNDFFYSNQTMGSLSGGEKVKTQLMRLFIRDVSVLLLDEPSNDIYIATLTLLEKIINDWKHIVLFISHDETLIERTANMVIHIEQIIRKTKARYTVAKLPYRRYVEERLHKFEIQKQRALSDRREKKIRDEKYQRVMQSVQGALRSCTRQAPSVAKNLKDTMHTVKEMERRFEKEDENMTQMPE
;
A
#
# COMPACT_ATOMS: atom_id res chain seq x y z
N ILE A 1 -4.52 -13.02 -5.42
CA ILE A 1 -3.14 -12.80 -4.92
C ILE A 1 -3.09 -11.38 -4.36
N ILE A 2 -2.74 -11.25 -3.08
CA ILE A 2 -2.63 -9.94 -2.41
C ILE A 2 -1.27 -9.31 -2.68
N LEU A 3 -0.21 -10.11 -2.59
CA LEU A 3 1.18 -9.72 -2.87
C LEU A 3 1.87 -10.82 -3.66
N ASN A 4 2.81 -10.44 -4.52
CA ASN A 4 3.67 -11.37 -5.24
C ASN A 4 5.09 -10.81 -5.23
N ASP A 5 6.08 -11.67 -4.95
CA ASP A 5 7.50 -11.31 -4.87
C ASP A 5 7.80 -10.11 -3.95
N PHE A 6 7.07 -10.04 -2.83
CA PHE A 6 7.21 -8.94 -1.88
C PHE A 6 8.48 -9.07 -1.06
N ASN A 7 9.34 -8.06 -1.16
CA ASN A 7 10.56 -7.95 -0.36
C ASN A 7 10.56 -6.63 0.42
N LEU A 8 10.72 -6.73 1.72
CA LEU A 8 10.78 -5.59 2.63
C LEU A 8 11.90 -5.76 3.64
N VAL A 9 12.74 -4.76 3.76
CA VAL A 9 13.76 -4.68 4.81
C VAL A 9 13.54 -3.40 5.59
N LEU A 10 13.34 -3.54 6.89
CA LEU A 10 13.19 -2.44 7.84
C LEU A 10 14.41 -2.38 8.75
N ASN A 11 14.86 -1.17 9.05
CA ASN A 11 15.99 -0.92 9.94
C ASN A 11 15.57 0.01 11.09
N ASP A 12 16.37 0.05 12.14
CA ASP A 12 16.16 1.01 13.22
C ASP A 12 16.02 2.44 12.71
N GLY A 13 15.01 3.13 13.21
CA GLY A 13 14.64 4.47 12.79
C GLY A 13 13.70 4.55 11.59
N ASP A 14 13.41 3.44 10.90
CA ASP A 14 12.40 3.42 9.84
C ASP A 14 10.99 3.63 10.44
N LYS A 15 10.28 4.63 9.91
CA LYS A 15 8.87 4.91 10.17
C LYS A 15 8.11 4.63 8.88
N ALA A 16 7.81 3.36 8.67
CA ALA A 16 7.22 2.89 7.42
C ALA A 16 5.69 2.93 7.49
N VAL A 17 5.06 3.61 6.54
CA VAL A 17 3.61 3.58 6.38
C VAL A 17 3.22 2.65 5.25
N ILE A 18 2.22 1.78 5.49
CA ILE A 18 1.58 0.98 4.45
C ILE A 18 0.33 1.73 3.98
N ILE A 19 0.30 2.09 2.71
CA ILE A 19 -0.83 2.75 2.06
C ILE A 19 -1.40 1.87 0.93
N GLY A 20 -2.63 2.15 0.54
CA GLY A 20 -3.34 1.44 -0.54
C GLY A 20 -4.85 1.44 -0.30
N GLU A 21 -5.62 1.05 -1.30
CA GLU A 21 -7.08 0.96 -1.18
C GLU A 21 -7.52 -0.04 -0.09
N GLU A 22 -8.75 0.13 0.38
CA GLU A 22 -9.38 -0.86 1.27
C GLU A 22 -9.48 -2.23 0.58
N GLY A 23 -9.28 -3.28 1.37
CA GLY A 23 -9.28 -4.65 0.87
C GLY A 23 -7.99 -5.10 0.17
N ASN A 24 -6.97 -4.24 0.03
CA ASN A 24 -5.68 -4.62 -0.57
C ASN A 24 -4.78 -5.47 0.35
N GLY A 25 -5.29 -5.92 1.51
CA GLY A 25 -4.58 -6.85 2.39
C GLY A 25 -3.53 -6.21 3.30
N LYS A 26 -3.59 -4.89 3.54
CA LYS A 26 -2.66 -4.16 4.42
C LYS A 26 -2.62 -4.77 5.82
N SER A 27 -3.77 -4.87 6.49
CA SER A 27 -3.90 -5.45 7.83
C SER A 27 -3.55 -6.95 7.85
N THR A 28 -3.84 -7.68 6.77
CA THR A 28 -3.45 -9.09 6.63
C THR A 28 -1.94 -9.23 6.61
N LEU A 29 -1.24 -8.39 5.83
CA LEU A 29 0.22 -8.36 5.81
C LEU A 29 0.78 -8.03 7.19
N MET A 30 0.22 -7.03 7.88
CA MET A 30 0.69 -6.63 9.21
C MET A 30 0.49 -7.75 10.24
N LYS A 31 -0.66 -8.42 10.23
CA LYS A 31 -0.92 -9.60 11.08
C LYS A 31 0.06 -10.73 10.78
N TRP A 32 0.34 -11.00 9.51
CA TRP A 32 1.32 -12.01 9.11
C TRP A 32 2.73 -11.67 9.60
N ILE A 33 3.13 -10.39 9.51
CA ILE A 33 4.41 -9.92 10.06
C ILE A 33 4.44 -10.11 11.58
N TYR A 34 3.37 -9.80 12.28
CA TYR A 34 3.29 -9.96 13.73
C TYR A 34 3.31 -11.44 14.15
N ASN A 35 2.35 -12.21 13.66
CA ASN A 35 2.23 -13.63 13.91
C ASN A 35 1.50 -14.32 12.74
N PRO A 36 2.19 -15.17 11.95
CA PRO A 36 1.60 -15.86 10.81
C PRO A 36 0.35 -16.69 11.16
N SER A 37 0.30 -17.29 12.37
CA SER A 37 -0.85 -18.10 12.81
C SER A 37 -2.17 -17.33 12.88
N LEU A 38 -2.13 -16.00 12.96
CA LEU A 38 -3.34 -15.19 12.96
C LEU A 38 -4.06 -15.17 11.60
N VAL A 39 -3.39 -15.57 10.55
CA VAL A 39 -3.89 -15.45 9.18
C VAL A 39 -3.86 -16.78 8.39
N GLU A 40 -3.22 -17.82 8.90
CA GLU A 40 -3.07 -19.12 8.22
C GLU A 40 -4.38 -19.79 7.82
N ASN A 41 -5.48 -19.50 8.54
CA ASN A 41 -6.79 -20.08 8.27
C ASN A 41 -7.48 -19.52 7.02
N TYR A 42 -7.03 -18.38 6.48
CA TYR A 42 -7.68 -17.69 5.37
C TYR A 42 -6.74 -17.14 4.30
N ILE A 43 -5.42 -17.30 4.47
CA ILE A 43 -4.45 -16.98 3.43
C ILE A 43 -3.45 -18.13 3.25
N GLU A 44 -3.00 -18.29 2.02
CA GLU A 44 -1.80 -19.05 1.68
C GLU A 44 -0.64 -18.05 1.55
N ALA A 45 0.37 -18.21 2.36
CA ALA A 45 1.58 -17.38 2.33
C ALA A 45 2.78 -18.29 2.07
N ASP A 46 3.52 -17.98 1.00
CA ASP A 46 4.82 -18.55 0.69
C ASP A 46 5.87 -17.45 0.87
N GLY A 47 6.81 -17.65 1.80
CA GLY A 47 7.84 -16.65 2.10
C GLY A 47 8.42 -16.80 3.50
N GLU A 48 9.52 -16.11 3.71
CA GLU A 48 10.24 -16.12 4.98
C GLU A 48 10.14 -14.78 5.70
N ARG A 49 9.99 -14.86 7.01
CA ARG A 49 10.10 -13.73 7.92
C ARG A 49 11.39 -13.87 8.70
N ILE A 50 12.38 -13.04 8.37
CA ILE A 50 13.66 -13.04 9.06
C ILE A 50 13.64 -11.94 10.12
N MET A 51 13.81 -12.35 11.38
CA MET A 51 13.89 -11.45 12.53
C MET A 51 15.08 -11.84 13.40
N GLY A 52 15.70 -10.83 14.02
CA GLY A 52 16.74 -11.05 15.01
C GLY A 52 16.16 -11.21 16.42
N HIS A 53 16.52 -10.30 17.31
CA HIS A 53 16.07 -10.28 18.70
C HIS A 53 14.93 -9.27 18.94
N GLU A 54 14.28 -8.81 17.87
CA GLU A 54 13.22 -7.82 17.95
C GLU A 54 11.99 -8.37 18.65
N ARG A 55 11.45 -7.56 19.56
CA ARG A 55 10.17 -7.84 20.23
C ARG A 55 9.09 -7.02 19.54
N LEU A 56 8.19 -7.71 18.86
CA LEU A 56 7.09 -7.08 18.13
C LEU A 56 5.95 -6.72 19.10
N GLY A 57 5.47 -5.48 18.98
CA GLY A 57 4.21 -5.04 19.57
C GLY A 57 3.19 -4.73 18.48
N TYR A 58 2.00 -5.28 18.61
CA TYR A 58 0.92 -5.07 17.66
C TYR A 58 -0.26 -4.34 18.29
N LEU A 59 -0.67 -3.24 17.69
CA LEU A 59 -1.89 -2.52 17.99
C LEU A 59 -2.89 -2.83 16.86
N PRO A 60 -3.92 -3.64 17.13
CA PRO A 60 -4.95 -3.94 16.14
C PRO A 60 -5.86 -2.74 15.87
N GLN A 61 -6.49 -2.70 14.70
CA GLN A 61 -7.48 -1.70 14.34
C GLN A 61 -8.65 -1.66 15.31
N GLU A 62 -9.12 -2.84 15.72
CA GLU A 62 -10.15 -2.99 16.73
C GLU A 62 -9.63 -3.86 17.88
N MET A 63 -9.98 -3.45 19.11
CA MET A 63 -9.69 -4.25 20.30
C MET A 63 -10.47 -5.56 20.26
N LEU A 64 -9.83 -6.65 20.64
CA LEU A 64 -10.47 -7.97 20.73
C LEU A 64 -11.65 -7.93 21.71
N ASP A 65 -12.72 -8.65 21.38
CA ASP A 65 -13.94 -8.64 22.19
C ASP A 65 -13.68 -9.18 23.61
N GLU A 66 -12.82 -10.17 23.74
CA GLU A 66 -12.37 -10.71 25.04
C GLU A 66 -11.63 -9.68 25.90
N ASP A 67 -10.90 -8.74 25.27
CA ASP A 67 -10.22 -7.67 25.99
C ASP A 67 -11.19 -6.56 26.42
N LYS A 68 -12.27 -6.35 25.69
CA LYS A 68 -13.29 -5.33 26.02
C LYS A 68 -13.99 -5.63 27.34
N GLU A 69 -14.13 -6.90 27.69
CA GLU A 69 -14.79 -7.33 28.94
C GLU A 69 -13.89 -7.23 30.17
N LYS A 70 -12.57 -7.22 30.00
CA LYS A 70 -11.60 -7.12 31.08
C LYS A 70 -11.63 -5.73 31.71
N THR A 71 -11.37 -5.67 33.01
CA THR A 71 -11.01 -4.42 33.67
C THR A 71 -9.62 -3.96 33.23
N ILE A 72 -9.33 -2.68 33.39
CA ILE A 72 -8.00 -2.15 33.07
C ILE A 72 -6.92 -2.87 33.87
N TYR A 73 -7.21 -3.17 35.15
CA TYR A 73 -6.27 -3.92 35.99
C TYR A 73 -6.02 -5.34 35.46
N GLU A 74 -7.06 -6.09 35.10
CA GLU A 74 -6.93 -7.43 34.52
C GLU A 74 -6.14 -7.37 33.21
N TYR A 75 -6.42 -6.40 32.34
CA TYR A 75 -5.75 -6.22 31.06
C TYR A 75 -4.24 -6.03 31.18
N PHE A 76 -3.77 -5.28 32.20
CA PHE A 76 -2.35 -5.11 32.44
C PHE A 76 -1.73 -6.26 33.23
N SER A 77 -2.46 -6.83 34.19
CA SER A 77 -1.96 -7.89 35.07
C SER A 77 -1.74 -9.23 34.36
N GLU A 78 -2.27 -9.42 33.16
CA GLU A 78 -1.95 -10.56 32.29
C GLU A 78 -0.51 -10.55 31.79
N GLU A 79 0.14 -9.39 31.76
CA GLU A 79 1.54 -9.30 31.36
C GLU A 79 2.46 -9.59 32.55
N GLU A 80 3.22 -10.68 32.49
CA GLU A 80 4.17 -11.04 33.54
C GLU A 80 5.11 -9.90 33.89
N ILE A 81 5.61 -9.19 32.88
CA ILE A 81 6.51 -8.06 33.03
C ILE A 81 5.86 -6.85 33.76
N PHE A 82 4.53 -6.76 33.82
CA PHE A 82 3.83 -5.74 34.60
C PHE A 82 4.17 -5.84 36.09
N TRP A 83 4.29 -7.06 36.61
CA TRP A 83 4.61 -7.34 38.01
C TRP A 83 6.09 -7.09 38.36
N GLU A 84 6.95 -7.09 37.35
CA GLU A 84 8.36 -6.79 37.50
C GLU A 84 8.62 -5.27 37.51
N LYS A 85 7.69 -4.44 36.98
CA LYS A 85 7.84 -2.98 36.92
C LYS A 85 7.66 -2.37 38.30
N THR A 86 8.57 -1.46 38.63
CA THR A 86 8.45 -0.63 39.82
C THR A 86 7.32 0.39 39.67
N PRO A 87 6.70 0.86 40.78
CA PRO A 87 5.71 1.94 40.72
C PRO A 87 6.21 3.21 40.04
N LYS A 88 7.51 3.49 40.11
CA LYS A 88 8.13 4.64 39.42
C LYS A 88 8.14 4.45 37.89
N GLU A 89 8.46 3.27 37.40
CA GLU A 89 8.44 2.96 35.96
C GLU A 89 7.03 3.04 35.40
N LEU A 90 6.06 2.45 36.11
CA LEU A 90 4.65 2.56 35.74
C LEU A 90 4.18 4.02 35.73
N SER A 91 4.62 4.83 36.71
CA SER A 91 4.34 6.27 36.75
C SER A 91 4.87 7.00 35.53
N VAL A 92 6.09 6.69 35.10
CA VAL A 92 6.70 7.27 33.90
C VAL A 92 5.92 6.89 32.65
N ILE A 93 5.50 5.63 32.53
CA ILE A 93 4.67 5.18 31.41
C ILE A 93 3.33 5.91 31.43
N ALA A 94 2.58 5.90 32.54
CA ALA A 94 1.30 6.60 32.64
C ALA A 94 1.43 8.09 32.28
N GLY A 95 2.46 8.75 32.78
CA GLY A 95 2.73 10.17 32.52
C GLY A 95 2.95 10.48 31.04
N LYS A 96 3.60 9.60 30.26
CA LYS A 96 3.76 9.75 28.80
C LYS A 96 2.43 9.81 28.07
N PHE A 97 1.42 9.12 28.58
CA PHE A 97 0.08 9.04 27.98
C PHE A 97 -0.92 10.01 28.60
N GLY A 98 -0.46 10.85 29.56
CA GLY A 98 -1.32 11.78 30.28
C GLY A 98 -2.30 11.10 31.24
N MET A 99 -1.97 9.87 31.69
CA MET A 99 -2.76 9.09 32.64
C MET A 99 -2.16 9.21 34.05
N LYS A 100 -3.00 8.99 35.07
CA LYS A 100 -2.55 8.91 36.46
C LYS A 100 -2.08 7.49 36.77
N ASN A 101 -1.28 7.33 37.83
CA ASN A 101 -0.76 6.03 38.27
C ASN A 101 -1.85 5.05 38.70
N ASP A 102 -2.92 5.55 39.29
CA ASP A 102 -4.07 4.77 39.73
C ASP A 102 -4.84 4.15 38.55
N PHE A 103 -4.63 4.67 37.33
CA PHE A 103 -5.25 4.11 36.11
C PHE A 103 -4.97 2.63 35.92
N PHE A 104 -3.75 2.14 36.19
CA PHE A 104 -3.40 0.72 36.05
C PHE A 104 -4.21 -0.21 36.97
N TYR A 105 -4.73 0.32 38.06
CA TYR A 105 -5.46 -0.44 39.09
C TYR A 105 -6.97 -0.18 39.03
N SER A 106 -7.44 0.41 37.94
CA SER A 106 -8.85 0.72 37.77
C SER A 106 -9.69 -0.52 37.48
N ASN A 107 -10.85 -0.58 38.12
CA ASN A 107 -11.88 -1.60 37.85
C ASN A 107 -12.80 -1.22 36.67
N GLN A 108 -12.52 -0.12 35.99
CA GLN A 108 -13.24 0.25 34.77
C GLN A 108 -12.95 -0.75 33.67
N THR A 109 -13.98 -1.16 32.91
CA THR A 109 -13.82 -2.12 31.81
C THR A 109 -13.19 -1.44 30.59
N MET A 110 -12.34 -2.17 29.87
CA MET A 110 -11.70 -1.70 28.64
C MET A 110 -12.72 -1.28 27.58
N GLY A 111 -13.85 -1.97 27.51
CA GLY A 111 -14.94 -1.67 26.58
C GLY A 111 -15.59 -0.30 26.81
N SER A 112 -15.60 0.20 28.05
CA SER A 112 -16.20 1.48 28.43
C SER A 112 -15.30 2.69 28.16
N LEU A 113 -14.04 2.49 27.79
CA LEU A 113 -13.10 3.53 27.42
C LEU A 113 -13.50 4.18 26.10
N SER A 114 -13.25 5.47 25.97
CA SER A 114 -13.31 6.16 24.67
C SER A 114 -12.28 5.60 23.69
N GLY A 115 -12.48 5.80 22.39
CA GLY A 115 -11.53 5.33 21.36
C GLY A 115 -10.08 5.75 21.65
N GLY A 116 -9.89 7.03 21.98
CA GLY A 116 -8.56 7.53 22.31
C GLY A 116 -7.96 6.94 23.59
N GLU A 117 -8.77 6.65 24.62
CA GLU A 117 -8.30 5.99 25.83
C GLU A 117 -7.95 4.51 25.56
N LYS A 118 -8.72 3.82 24.71
CA LYS A 118 -8.41 2.46 24.26
C LYS A 118 -7.04 2.38 23.59
N VAL A 119 -6.80 3.26 22.63
CA VAL A 119 -5.51 3.35 21.93
C VAL A 119 -4.36 3.64 22.90
N LYS A 120 -4.54 4.61 23.81
CA LYS A 120 -3.53 4.91 24.85
C LYS A 120 -3.25 3.70 25.75
N THR A 121 -4.30 3.01 26.22
CA THR A 121 -4.16 1.86 27.11
C THR A 121 -3.44 0.71 26.42
N GLN A 122 -3.78 0.42 25.17
CA GLN A 122 -3.09 -0.60 24.38
C GLN A 122 -1.62 -0.24 24.13
N LEU A 123 -1.32 1.02 23.79
CA LEU A 123 0.06 1.48 23.66
C LEU A 123 0.83 1.39 24.99
N MET A 124 0.21 1.75 26.11
CA MET A 124 0.83 1.60 27.44
C MET A 124 1.22 0.14 27.72
N ARG A 125 0.38 -0.85 27.34
CA ARG A 125 0.72 -2.27 27.43
C ARG A 125 1.96 -2.62 26.61
N LEU A 126 2.08 -2.09 25.37
CA LEU A 126 3.28 -2.28 24.55
C LEU A 126 4.54 -1.67 25.19
N PHE A 127 4.41 -0.50 25.82
CA PHE A 127 5.52 0.11 26.56
C PHE A 127 5.92 -0.70 27.80
N ILE A 128 4.97 -1.32 28.50
CA ILE A 128 5.25 -2.23 29.63
C ILE A 128 6.03 -3.47 29.13
N ARG A 129 5.64 -4.02 27.99
CA ARG A 129 6.30 -5.17 27.35
C ARG A 129 7.68 -4.83 26.78
N ASP A 130 8.05 -3.56 26.78
CA ASP A 130 9.35 -3.08 26.29
C ASP A 130 9.64 -3.61 24.87
N VAL A 131 8.67 -3.45 23.98
CA VAL A 131 8.78 -3.86 22.58
C VAL A 131 9.77 -2.96 21.82
N SER A 132 10.46 -3.52 20.82
CA SER A 132 11.35 -2.75 19.97
C SER A 132 10.69 -2.33 18.65
N VAL A 133 9.80 -3.14 18.11
CA VAL A 133 9.08 -2.86 16.87
C VAL A 133 7.61 -2.58 17.15
N LEU A 134 7.10 -1.44 16.70
CA LEU A 134 5.69 -1.10 16.77
C LEU A 134 5.01 -1.40 15.44
N LEU A 135 3.97 -2.21 15.49
CA LEU A 135 3.07 -2.51 14.39
C LEU A 135 1.71 -1.90 14.73
N LEU A 136 1.29 -0.84 14.00
CA LEU A 136 0.09 -0.07 14.32
C LEU A 136 -0.91 -0.15 13.16
N ASP A 137 -2.04 -0.79 13.39
CA ASP A 137 -3.08 -1.00 12.37
C ASP A 137 -4.20 0.04 12.55
N GLU A 138 -4.23 1.07 11.70
CA GLU A 138 -5.17 2.19 11.71
C GLU A 138 -5.33 2.86 13.11
N PRO A 139 -4.23 3.25 13.77
CA PRO A 139 -4.26 3.76 15.14
C PRO A 139 -4.92 5.14 15.27
N SER A 140 -5.20 5.80 14.15
CA SER A 140 -5.82 7.12 14.09
C SER A 140 -7.34 7.08 13.97
N ASN A 141 -7.96 5.90 13.82
CA ASN A 141 -9.39 5.79 13.71
C ASN A 141 -10.09 6.12 15.03
N ASP A 142 -11.16 6.90 14.97
CA ASP A 142 -12.03 7.27 16.09
C ASP A 142 -11.31 7.94 17.29
N ILE A 143 -10.19 8.65 17.03
CA ILE A 143 -9.46 9.36 18.08
C ILE A 143 -9.54 10.88 17.89
N TYR A 144 -9.51 11.60 19.02
CA TYR A 144 -9.47 13.06 19.04
C TYR A 144 -8.06 13.60 18.76
N ILE A 145 -8.00 14.86 18.32
CA ILE A 145 -6.75 15.58 17.97
C ILE A 145 -5.68 15.45 19.06
N ALA A 146 -6.05 15.52 20.34
CA ALA A 146 -5.08 15.38 21.44
C ALA A 146 -4.40 14.01 21.48
N THR A 147 -5.13 12.93 21.17
CA THR A 147 -4.57 11.57 21.10
C THR A 147 -3.75 11.39 19.82
N LEU A 148 -4.18 12.01 18.72
CA LEU A 148 -3.42 12.00 17.45
C LEU A 148 -2.06 12.68 17.63
N THR A 149 -2.00 13.84 18.28
CA THR A 149 -0.74 14.55 18.60
C THR A 149 0.18 13.71 19.48
N LEU A 150 -0.38 12.98 20.45
CA LEU A 150 0.39 12.05 21.28
C LEU A 150 0.95 10.89 20.43
N LEU A 151 0.14 10.31 19.54
CA LEU A 151 0.55 9.24 18.64
C LEU A 151 1.67 9.70 17.69
N GLU A 152 1.54 10.88 17.10
CA GLU A 152 2.61 11.52 16.29
C GLU A 152 3.92 11.60 17.08
N LYS A 153 3.84 12.08 18.33
CA LYS A 153 5.01 12.17 19.19
C LYS A 153 5.62 10.80 19.48
N ILE A 154 4.81 9.81 19.82
CA ILE A 154 5.28 8.44 20.08
C ILE A 154 6.00 7.88 18.87
N ILE A 155 5.42 7.99 17.68
CA ILE A 155 6.03 7.47 16.43
C ILE A 155 7.35 8.18 16.16
N ASN A 156 7.40 9.51 16.27
CA ASN A 156 8.61 10.29 15.99
C ASN A 156 9.74 10.02 17.01
N ASP A 157 9.41 9.89 18.29
CA ASP A 157 10.37 9.66 19.36
C ASP A 157 10.84 8.19 19.44
N TRP A 158 10.15 7.27 18.75
CA TRP A 158 10.51 5.86 18.74
C TRP A 158 11.84 5.62 18.04
N LYS A 159 12.80 5.05 18.71
CA LYS A 159 14.19 4.90 18.18
C LYS A 159 14.33 3.72 17.21
N HIS A 160 13.50 2.74 17.35
CA HIS A 160 13.51 1.52 16.55
C HIS A 160 12.50 1.60 15.40
N ILE A 161 12.02 0.46 14.93
CA ILE A 161 11.11 0.34 13.79
C ILE A 161 9.68 0.67 14.19
N VAL A 162 9.01 1.47 13.38
CA VAL A 162 7.55 1.62 13.39
C VAL A 162 7.02 1.28 12.01
N LEU A 163 6.11 0.32 11.95
CA LEU A 163 5.34 0.00 10.75
C LEU A 163 3.87 0.28 11.04
N PHE A 164 3.24 1.15 10.28
CA PHE A 164 1.86 1.52 10.56
C PHE A 164 1.02 1.62 9.28
N ILE A 165 -0.28 1.38 9.45
CA ILE A 165 -1.30 1.63 8.43
C ILE A 165 -2.07 2.85 8.90
N SER A 166 -2.33 3.80 8.01
CA SER A 166 -3.21 4.93 8.29
C SER A 166 -3.77 5.51 7.01
N HIS A 167 -4.97 6.08 7.11
CA HIS A 167 -5.60 6.93 6.10
C HIS A 167 -5.51 8.42 6.45
N ASP A 168 -4.96 8.77 7.61
CA ASP A 168 -4.75 10.16 8.02
C ASP A 168 -3.47 10.72 7.38
N GLU A 169 -3.63 11.54 6.34
CA GLU A 169 -2.52 12.15 5.63
C GLU A 169 -1.65 13.02 6.53
N THR A 170 -2.24 13.69 7.53
CA THR A 170 -1.50 14.54 8.47
C THR A 170 -0.54 13.72 9.32
N LEU A 171 -1.03 12.60 9.88
CA LEU A 171 -0.20 11.66 10.63
C LEU A 171 0.94 11.12 9.75
N ILE A 172 0.60 10.69 8.54
CA ILE A 172 1.57 10.13 7.58
C ILE A 172 2.65 11.16 7.23
N GLU A 173 2.26 12.39 6.85
CA GLU A 173 3.21 13.44 6.46
C GLU A 173 4.17 13.84 7.59
N ARG A 174 3.68 13.81 8.83
CA ARG A 174 4.46 14.23 9.99
C ARG A 174 5.35 13.14 10.58
N THR A 175 5.12 11.89 10.24
CA THR A 175 5.80 10.77 10.89
C THR A 175 6.53 9.84 9.94
N ALA A 176 5.99 9.57 8.74
CA ALA A 176 6.54 8.58 7.83
C ALA A 176 7.81 9.07 7.11
N ASN A 177 8.87 8.28 7.18
CA ASN A 177 10.08 8.46 6.36
C ASN A 177 10.24 7.37 5.28
N MET A 178 9.32 6.42 5.23
CA MET A 178 9.26 5.34 4.27
C MET A 178 7.81 5.03 3.92
N VAL A 179 7.55 4.81 2.63
CA VAL A 179 6.21 4.48 2.11
C VAL A 179 6.23 3.10 1.47
N ILE A 180 5.30 2.26 1.88
CA ILE A 180 5.00 0.96 1.29
C ILE A 180 3.61 1.07 0.67
N HIS A 181 3.54 1.15 -0.65
CA HIS A 181 2.28 1.28 -1.36
C HIS A 181 1.88 -0.06 -1.96
N ILE A 182 0.72 -0.58 -1.53
CA ILE A 182 0.14 -1.83 -2.03
C ILE A 182 -1.03 -1.48 -2.94
N GLU A 183 -0.97 -1.93 -4.19
CA GLU A 183 -1.96 -1.65 -5.22
C GLU A 183 -2.45 -2.93 -5.89
N GLN A 184 -3.70 -2.91 -6.28
CA GLN A 184 -4.25 -3.91 -7.18
C GLN A 184 -4.60 -3.22 -8.50
N ILE A 185 -3.79 -3.47 -9.52
CA ILE A 185 -3.94 -2.93 -10.88
C ILE A 185 -4.67 -3.92 -11.80
N ILE A 186 -5.03 -3.46 -13.00
CA ILE A 186 -5.74 -4.24 -14.02
C ILE A 186 -7.05 -4.81 -13.46
N ARG A 187 -7.96 -3.91 -13.03
CA ARG A 187 -9.26 -4.26 -12.43
C ARG A 187 -9.12 -5.26 -11.27
N LYS A 188 -8.14 -5.03 -10.39
CA LYS A 188 -7.85 -5.85 -9.20
C LYS A 188 -7.39 -7.30 -9.50
N THR A 189 -6.83 -7.55 -10.68
CA THR A 189 -6.32 -8.89 -11.04
C THR A 189 -4.83 -9.06 -10.79
N LYS A 190 -4.06 -7.96 -10.74
CA LYS A 190 -2.61 -8.00 -10.55
C LYS A 190 -2.20 -7.17 -9.34
N ALA A 191 -1.53 -7.83 -8.40
CA ALA A 191 -0.92 -7.14 -7.26
C ALA A 191 0.36 -6.41 -7.69
N ARG A 192 0.55 -5.23 -7.17
CA ARG A 192 1.76 -4.42 -7.31
C ARG A 192 2.11 -3.80 -5.97
N TYR A 193 3.38 -3.71 -5.65
CA TYR A 193 3.83 -2.95 -4.50
C TYR A 193 4.98 -2.03 -4.88
N THR A 194 5.14 -0.98 -4.10
CA THR A 194 6.25 -0.04 -4.23
C THR A 194 6.77 0.26 -2.82
N VAL A 195 8.08 0.13 -2.63
CA VAL A 195 8.76 0.52 -1.39
C VAL A 195 9.63 1.73 -1.69
N ALA A 196 9.40 2.84 -0.99
CA ALA A 196 10.10 4.09 -1.22
C ALA A 196 10.61 4.66 0.12
N LYS A 197 11.94 4.75 0.27
CA LYS A 197 12.60 5.36 1.44
C LYS A 197 12.67 6.88 1.29
N LEU A 198 11.53 7.53 1.38
CA LEU A 198 11.38 8.99 1.29
C LEU A 198 10.11 9.44 2.00
N PRO A 199 10.04 10.72 2.41
CA PRO A 199 8.84 11.28 3.03
C PRO A 199 7.62 11.18 2.13
N TYR A 200 6.44 10.98 2.74
CA TYR A 200 5.17 10.77 2.03
C TYR A 200 4.88 11.83 0.97
N ARG A 201 5.05 13.10 1.30
CA ARG A 201 4.79 14.20 0.35
C ARG A 201 5.61 14.07 -0.93
N ARG A 202 6.92 13.77 -0.79
CA ARG A 202 7.79 13.55 -1.96
C ARG A 202 7.36 12.34 -2.77
N TYR A 203 6.94 11.27 -2.10
CA TYR A 203 6.42 10.08 -2.77
C TYR A 203 5.20 10.42 -3.64
N VAL A 204 4.25 11.18 -3.09
CA VAL A 204 3.04 11.61 -3.81
C VAL A 204 3.40 12.50 -5.01
N GLU A 205 4.29 13.49 -4.83
CA GLU A 205 4.75 14.38 -5.90
C GLU A 205 5.42 13.60 -7.05
N GLU A 206 6.33 12.68 -6.73
CA GLU A 206 6.99 11.84 -7.74
C GLU A 206 6.00 10.92 -8.47
N ARG A 207 5.02 10.40 -7.75
CA ARG A 207 3.99 9.53 -8.32
C ARG A 207 3.09 10.32 -9.29
N LEU A 208 2.62 11.49 -8.89
CA LEU A 208 1.81 12.36 -9.74
C LEU A 208 2.57 12.75 -11.02
N HIS A 209 3.85 13.10 -10.90
CA HIS A 209 4.68 13.41 -12.03
C HIS A 209 4.83 12.24 -13.02
N LYS A 210 5.10 11.04 -12.51
CA LYS A 210 5.15 9.82 -13.32
C LYS A 210 3.82 9.54 -14.03
N PHE A 211 2.71 9.73 -13.31
CA PHE A 211 1.36 9.57 -13.84
C PHE A 211 1.09 10.54 -14.99
N GLU A 212 1.44 11.81 -14.83
CA GLU A 212 1.27 12.82 -15.89
C GLU A 212 2.11 12.50 -17.13
N ILE A 213 3.38 12.11 -16.95
CA ILE A 213 4.25 11.72 -18.07
C ILE A 213 3.66 10.52 -18.81
N GLN A 214 3.22 9.50 -18.08
CA GLN A 214 2.61 8.30 -18.68
C GLN A 214 1.34 8.65 -19.45
N LYS A 215 0.49 9.52 -18.88
CA LYS A 215 -0.74 10.00 -19.51
C LYS A 215 -0.44 10.76 -20.82
N GLN A 216 0.53 11.67 -20.80
CA GLN A 216 0.92 12.41 -21.98
C GLN A 216 1.46 11.50 -23.08
N ARG A 217 2.32 10.52 -22.73
CA ARG A 217 2.82 9.51 -23.68
C ARG A 217 1.68 8.71 -24.29
N ALA A 218 0.78 8.17 -23.46
CA ALA A 218 -0.35 7.39 -23.95
C ALA A 218 -1.29 8.20 -24.87
N LEU A 219 -1.46 9.50 -24.61
CA LEU A 219 -2.23 10.38 -25.50
C LEU A 219 -1.50 10.64 -26.83
N SER A 220 -0.17 10.82 -26.78
CA SER A 220 0.65 10.98 -28.01
C SER A 220 0.57 9.72 -28.87
N ASP A 221 0.81 8.56 -28.28
CA ASP A 221 0.76 7.26 -28.98
C ASP A 221 -0.62 7.03 -29.62
N ARG A 222 -1.72 7.36 -28.92
CA ARG A 222 -3.07 7.28 -29.48
C ARG A 222 -3.30 8.22 -30.67
N ARG A 223 -2.76 9.45 -30.61
CA ARG A 223 -2.86 10.40 -31.73
C ARG A 223 -2.07 9.89 -32.95
N GLU A 224 -0.85 9.42 -32.71
CA GLU A 224 -0.01 8.88 -33.78
C GLU A 224 -0.65 7.64 -34.42
N LYS A 225 -1.19 6.74 -33.61
CA LYS A 225 -1.97 5.60 -34.11
C LYS A 225 -3.12 6.05 -35.01
N LYS A 226 -3.93 6.99 -34.55
CA LYS A 226 -5.07 7.49 -35.32
C LYS A 226 -4.65 8.05 -36.69
N ILE A 227 -3.60 8.87 -36.72
CA ILE A 227 -3.06 9.44 -37.96
C ILE A 227 -2.53 8.34 -38.88
N ARG A 228 -1.82 7.37 -38.36
CA ARG A 228 -1.28 6.22 -39.07
C ARG A 228 -2.40 5.36 -39.67
N ASP A 229 -3.41 5.03 -38.87
CA ASP A 229 -4.55 4.23 -39.29
C ASP A 229 -5.39 4.94 -40.38
N GLU A 230 -5.59 6.27 -40.28
CA GLU A 230 -6.25 7.04 -41.32
C GLU A 230 -5.47 7.05 -42.65
N LYS A 231 -4.14 7.19 -42.58
CA LYS A 231 -3.28 7.09 -43.75
C LYS A 231 -3.35 5.70 -44.39
N TYR A 232 -3.23 4.66 -43.56
CA TYR A 232 -3.33 3.29 -44.02
C TYR A 232 -4.67 2.99 -44.71
N GLN A 233 -5.79 3.43 -44.13
CA GLN A 233 -7.12 3.25 -44.70
C GLN A 233 -7.25 3.94 -46.07
N ARG A 234 -6.71 5.16 -46.22
CA ARG A 234 -6.72 5.87 -47.51
C ARG A 234 -5.93 5.09 -48.58
N VAL A 235 -4.73 4.60 -48.24
CA VAL A 235 -3.90 3.82 -49.17
C VAL A 235 -4.61 2.52 -49.55
N MET A 236 -5.14 1.80 -48.55
CA MET A 236 -5.86 0.54 -48.79
C MET A 236 -7.07 0.75 -49.72
N GLN A 237 -7.89 1.77 -49.46
CA GLN A 237 -9.04 2.11 -50.31
C GLN A 237 -8.63 2.48 -51.75
N SER A 238 -7.57 3.24 -51.92
CA SER A 238 -7.02 3.61 -53.22
C SER A 238 -6.57 2.38 -54.02
N VAL A 239 -5.79 1.47 -53.41
CA VAL A 239 -5.29 0.25 -54.05
C VAL A 239 -6.43 -0.71 -54.37
N GLN A 240 -7.39 -0.87 -53.47
CA GLN A 240 -8.58 -1.69 -53.71
C GLN A 240 -9.44 -1.13 -54.83
N GLY A 241 -9.65 0.19 -54.87
CA GLY A 241 -10.38 0.86 -55.95
C GLY A 241 -9.71 0.66 -57.31
N ALA A 242 -8.38 0.84 -57.37
CA ALA A 242 -7.61 0.61 -58.60
C ALA A 242 -7.63 -0.84 -59.05
N LEU A 243 -7.58 -1.82 -58.16
CA LEU A 243 -7.73 -3.24 -58.46
C LEU A 243 -9.10 -3.58 -59.05
N ARG A 244 -10.17 -2.97 -58.53
CA ARG A 244 -11.53 -3.19 -59.03
C ARG A 244 -11.76 -2.58 -60.46
N SER A 245 -11.10 -1.48 -60.75
CA SER A 245 -11.21 -0.79 -62.04
C SER A 245 -10.23 -1.28 -63.10
N CYS A 246 -9.29 -2.17 -62.70
CA CYS A 246 -8.29 -2.73 -63.61
C CYS A 246 -8.93 -3.66 -64.64
N THR A 247 -8.83 -3.33 -65.92
CA THR A 247 -9.35 -4.15 -67.02
C THR A 247 -8.43 -5.33 -67.35
N ARG A 248 -8.99 -6.44 -67.91
CA ARG A 248 -8.23 -7.62 -68.31
C ARG A 248 -7.13 -7.37 -69.35
N GLN A 249 -7.13 -6.17 -69.99
CA GLN A 249 -6.18 -5.80 -71.01
C GLN A 249 -4.84 -5.22 -70.55
N ALA A 250 -4.66 -5.04 -69.20
CA ALA A 250 -3.41 -4.52 -68.66
C ALA A 250 -2.82 -5.43 -67.55
N PRO A 251 -2.28 -6.62 -67.89
CA PRO A 251 -1.81 -7.59 -66.87
C PRO A 251 -0.62 -7.09 -66.04
N SER A 252 0.25 -6.24 -66.57
CA SER A 252 1.37 -5.63 -65.85
C SER A 252 0.91 -4.67 -64.73
N VAL A 253 -0.13 -3.90 -64.98
CA VAL A 253 -0.73 -2.99 -63.97
C VAL A 253 -1.40 -3.77 -62.85
N ALA A 254 -2.10 -4.85 -63.23
CA ALA A 254 -2.72 -5.74 -62.23
C ALA A 254 -1.68 -6.40 -61.33
N LYS A 255 -0.52 -6.82 -61.86
CA LYS A 255 0.58 -7.38 -61.09
C LYS A 255 1.15 -6.36 -60.11
N ASN A 256 1.49 -5.15 -60.57
CA ASN A 256 2.03 -4.08 -59.71
C ASN A 256 1.05 -3.73 -58.59
N LEU A 257 -0.26 -3.68 -58.83
CA LEU A 257 -1.28 -3.42 -57.83
C LEU A 257 -1.39 -4.54 -56.80
N LYS A 258 -1.21 -5.80 -57.19
CA LYS A 258 -1.15 -6.94 -56.28
C LYS A 258 0.09 -6.88 -55.42
N ASP A 259 1.26 -6.52 -55.96
CA ASP A 259 2.49 -6.37 -55.19
C ASP A 259 2.36 -5.21 -54.19
N THR A 260 1.76 -4.10 -54.59
CA THR A 260 1.43 -2.99 -53.69
C THR A 260 0.47 -3.45 -52.57
N MET A 261 -0.57 -4.22 -52.89
CA MET A 261 -1.49 -4.76 -51.88
C MET A 261 -0.77 -5.69 -50.87
N HIS A 262 0.20 -6.47 -51.32
CA HIS A 262 1.02 -7.30 -50.45
C HIS A 262 1.82 -6.42 -49.49
N THR A 263 2.49 -5.39 -49.97
CA THR A 263 3.22 -4.44 -49.14
C THR A 263 2.32 -3.74 -48.11
N VAL A 264 1.11 -3.35 -48.49
CA VAL A 264 0.13 -2.72 -47.60
C VAL A 264 -0.27 -3.70 -46.46
N LYS A 265 -0.46 -4.99 -46.77
CA LYS A 265 -0.74 -6.00 -45.75
C LYS A 265 0.45 -6.29 -44.83
N GLU A 266 1.69 -6.19 -45.33
CA GLU A 266 2.87 -6.27 -44.46
C GLU A 266 2.98 -5.08 -43.50
N MET A 267 2.59 -3.87 -43.96
CA MET A 267 2.50 -2.69 -43.11
C MET A 267 1.48 -2.92 -41.98
N GLU A 268 0.34 -3.56 -42.26
CA GLU A 268 -0.67 -3.87 -41.22
C GLU A 268 -0.08 -4.73 -40.09
N ARG A 269 0.62 -5.81 -40.44
CA ARG A 269 1.29 -6.67 -39.45
C ARG A 269 2.35 -5.94 -38.64
N ARG A 270 3.04 -4.98 -39.26
CA ARG A 270 4.00 -4.14 -38.54
C ARG A 270 3.28 -3.21 -37.57
N PHE A 271 2.16 -2.61 -37.97
CA PHE A 271 1.37 -1.75 -37.11
C PHE A 271 0.75 -2.49 -35.93
N GLU A 272 0.29 -3.72 -36.12
CA GLU A 272 -0.18 -4.57 -35.02
C GLU A 272 0.91 -4.76 -33.94
N LYS A 273 2.17 -5.04 -34.35
CA LYS A 273 3.29 -5.16 -33.41
C LYS A 273 3.66 -3.84 -32.72
N GLU A 274 3.54 -2.71 -33.42
CA GLU A 274 3.74 -1.39 -32.85
C GLU A 274 2.65 -1.07 -31.81
N ASP A 275 1.40 -1.48 -32.09
CA ASP A 275 0.26 -1.29 -31.18
C ASP A 275 0.38 -2.10 -29.89
N GLU A 276 0.98 -3.28 -29.93
CA GLU A 276 1.28 -4.09 -28.74
C GLU A 276 2.23 -3.38 -27.75
N ASN A 277 3.10 -2.51 -28.28
CA ASN A 277 4.09 -1.74 -27.49
C ASN A 277 3.61 -0.35 -27.09
N MET A 278 2.35 0.01 -27.38
CA MET A 278 1.82 1.33 -27.02
C MET A 278 1.72 1.53 -25.52
N THR A 279 2.01 2.76 -25.09
CA THR A 279 1.87 3.15 -23.68
C THR A 279 0.40 3.05 -23.26
N GLN A 280 0.14 2.27 -22.21
CA GLN A 280 -1.20 2.18 -21.63
C GLN A 280 -1.50 3.44 -20.82
N MET A 281 -2.78 3.81 -20.78
CA MET A 281 -3.22 4.88 -19.88
C MET A 281 -2.95 4.47 -18.44
N PRO A 282 -2.48 5.38 -17.58
CA PRO A 282 -2.33 5.08 -16.16
C PRO A 282 -3.72 4.83 -15.54
N GLU A 283 -3.77 3.83 -14.66
CA GLU A 283 -4.94 3.52 -13.82
C GLU A 283 -4.88 4.29 -12.51
#